data_5ad597fc58b89490f8a93427057a97a6
#
_entry.id   5ad597fc58b89490f8a93427057a97a6
#
_cell.length_a   1.000
_cell.length_b   1.000
_cell.length_c   1.000
_cell.angle_alpha   90.00
_cell.angle_beta   90.00
_cell.angle_gamma   90.00
#
_symmetry.space_group_name_H-M   'P 1'
#
loop_
_entity.id
_entity.type
_entity.pdbx_description
1 polymer ?
#
loop_
_entity_poly.entity_id
_entity_poly.type
_entity_poly.pdbx_seq_one_letter_code
_entity_poly.pdbx_strand_id
1 'polypeptide(L)'
;SPGEMMRIEGYRIRYEKPRMEVDPNKRMVFTDLTVMNDQGRVLGQVSPAKFIYRTHPQMPTTEVAKRVSSIEDLYVIMSTVDPQTKRATFRVIVRPLVVWIWIGGLVLILGAFIAMSPSVRELLGESAFAPMPMRASPVSMIWPLLLLLCG
;
A
#
# COMPACT_ATOMS: atom_id res chain seq x y z
N SER A 1 -3.61 9.27 -26.75
CA SER A 1 -2.93 10.29 -27.57
C SER A 1 -2.65 11.54 -26.74
N PRO A 2 -1.66 12.38 -27.10
CA PRO A 2 -1.45 13.66 -26.44
C PRO A 2 -2.73 14.51 -26.45
N GLY A 3 -3.05 15.15 -25.31
CA GLY A 3 -4.29 15.90 -25.08
C GLY A 3 -5.48 15.05 -24.63
N GLU A 4 -5.39 13.74 -24.73
CA GLU A 4 -6.46 12.84 -24.33
C GLU A 4 -6.59 12.77 -22.80
N MET A 5 -7.84 12.68 -22.35
CA MET A 5 -8.17 12.61 -20.92
C MET A 5 -8.72 11.22 -20.60
N MET A 6 -8.14 10.59 -19.59
CA MET A 6 -8.60 9.33 -19.01
C MET A 6 -9.30 9.61 -17.66
N ARG A 7 -10.38 8.89 -17.41
CA ARG A 7 -11.08 8.93 -16.12
C ARG A 7 -10.98 7.58 -15.42
N ILE A 8 -10.47 7.58 -14.18
CA ILE A 8 -10.24 6.36 -13.40
C ILE A 8 -10.50 6.69 -11.92
N GLU A 9 -11.45 6.00 -11.31
CA GLU A 9 -11.70 5.97 -9.86
C GLU A 9 -11.64 7.36 -9.16
N GLY A 10 -12.38 8.34 -9.67
CA GLY A 10 -12.40 9.69 -9.08
C GLY A 10 -11.29 10.62 -9.56
N TYR A 11 -10.41 10.15 -10.44
CA TYR A 11 -9.35 10.95 -11.06
C TYR A 11 -9.58 11.17 -12.54
N ARG A 12 -9.19 12.36 -13.00
CA ARG A 12 -9.01 12.68 -14.42
C ARG A 12 -7.54 12.88 -14.69
N ILE A 13 -6.99 12.10 -15.61
CA ILE A 13 -5.58 12.15 -15.97
C ILE A 13 -5.51 12.60 -17.41
N ARG A 14 -4.86 13.74 -17.64
CA ARG A 14 -4.62 14.25 -18.98
C ARG A 14 -3.20 13.93 -19.41
N TYR A 15 -3.07 13.30 -20.55
CA TYR A 15 -1.79 13.05 -21.19
C TYR A 15 -1.33 14.31 -21.95
N GLU A 16 -0.27 14.95 -21.49
CA GLU A 16 0.22 16.20 -22.10
C GLU A 16 1.11 15.89 -23.30
N LYS A 17 2.28 15.35 -23.08
CA LYS A 17 3.25 15.06 -24.13
C LYS A 17 4.27 14.01 -23.72
N PRO A 18 4.82 13.26 -24.71
CA PRO A 18 6.04 12.50 -24.47
C PRO A 18 7.27 13.42 -24.55
N ARG A 19 8.26 13.16 -23.71
CA ARG A 19 9.56 13.82 -23.71
C ARG A 19 10.64 12.76 -23.77
N MET A 20 11.61 12.94 -24.67
CA MET A 20 12.71 12.00 -24.82
C MET A 20 14.02 12.68 -24.43
N GLU A 21 14.78 12.00 -23.58
CA GLU A 21 16.11 12.40 -23.18
C GLU A 21 17.07 11.27 -23.52
N VAL A 22 18.28 11.62 -23.95
CA VAL A 22 19.29 10.65 -24.37
C VAL A 22 20.58 10.94 -23.62
N ASP A 23 21.00 9.95 -22.85
CA ASP A 23 22.30 9.90 -22.19
C ASP A 23 23.26 8.98 -22.95
N PRO A 24 24.59 9.06 -22.71
CA PRO A 24 25.55 8.13 -23.29
C PRO A 24 25.22 6.66 -23.06
N ASN A 25 24.60 6.32 -21.93
CA ASN A 25 24.33 4.96 -21.50
C ASN A 25 22.89 4.49 -21.76
N LYS A 26 21.92 5.41 -21.85
CA LYS A 26 20.49 5.08 -21.93
C LYS A 26 19.69 6.11 -22.70
N ARG A 27 18.58 5.68 -23.26
CA ARG A 27 17.48 6.53 -23.73
C ARG A 27 16.36 6.51 -22.72
N MET A 28 15.83 7.66 -22.39
CA MET A 28 14.76 7.86 -21.42
C MET A 28 13.55 8.45 -22.12
N VAL A 29 12.42 7.83 -21.97
CA VAL A 29 11.15 8.34 -22.49
C VAL A 29 10.27 8.65 -21.29
N PHE A 30 9.99 9.91 -21.09
CA PHE A 30 9.07 10.43 -20.08
C PHE A 30 7.72 10.70 -20.72
N THR A 31 6.67 10.58 -19.94
CA THR A 31 5.32 11.00 -20.34
C THR A 31 4.75 11.91 -19.28
N ASP A 32 4.57 13.18 -19.62
CA ASP A 32 4.04 14.16 -18.67
C ASP A 32 2.52 14.02 -18.61
N LEU A 33 2.00 13.81 -17.40
CA LEU A 33 0.59 13.61 -17.11
C LEU A 33 0.14 14.60 -16.04
N THR A 34 -0.98 15.27 -16.28
CA THR A 34 -1.65 16.12 -15.29
C THR A 34 -2.76 15.33 -14.61
N VAL A 35 -2.68 15.22 -13.29
CA VAL A 35 -3.68 14.54 -12.47
C VAL A 35 -4.64 15.58 -11.88
N MET A 36 -5.93 15.36 -12.08
CA MET A 36 -7.02 16.20 -11.60
C MET A 36 -8.03 15.34 -10.83
N ASN A 37 -8.78 15.95 -9.91
CA ASN A 37 -9.92 15.29 -9.28
C ASN A 37 -11.16 15.32 -10.20
N ASP A 38 -12.24 14.68 -9.80
CA ASP A 38 -13.51 14.66 -10.54
C ASP A 38 -14.11 16.07 -10.79
N GLN A 39 -13.77 17.03 -9.93
CA GLN A 39 -14.21 18.42 -10.05
C GLN A 39 -13.34 19.23 -11.02
N GLY A 40 -12.27 18.63 -11.59
CA GLY A 40 -11.34 19.29 -12.52
C GLY A 40 -10.25 20.11 -11.83
N ARG A 41 -10.13 20.05 -10.49
CA ARG A 41 -9.03 20.70 -9.78
C ARG A 41 -7.74 19.92 -10.01
N VAL A 42 -6.69 20.61 -10.44
CA VAL A 42 -5.37 20.02 -10.63
C VAL A 42 -4.79 19.65 -9.26
N LEU A 43 -4.44 18.38 -9.12
CA LEU A 43 -3.84 17.81 -7.92
C LEU A 43 -2.33 17.72 -8.02
N GLY A 44 -1.78 17.71 -9.21
CA GLY A 44 -0.34 17.66 -9.49
C GLY A 44 -0.02 17.08 -10.85
N GLN A 45 1.27 16.98 -11.13
CA GLN A 45 1.81 16.35 -12.33
C GLN A 45 2.62 15.11 -11.94
N VAL A 46 2.59 14.11 -12.78
CA VAL A 46 3.38 12.88 -12.66
C VAL A 46 3.99 12.55 -14.01
N SER A 47 5.22 12.05 -14.01
CA SER A 47 5.97 11.78 -15.24
C SER A 47 6.56 10.36 -15.18
N PRO A 48 5.74 9.32 -15.41
CA PRO A 48 6.28 7.98 -15.53
C PRO A 48 7.27 7.89 -16.70
N ALA A 49 8.31 7.07 -16.53
CA ALA A 49 9.38 6.98 -17.49
C ALA A 49 9.66 5.53 -17.90
N LYS A 50 10.30 5.40 -19.07
CA LYS A 50 10.83 4.13 -19.56
C LYS A 50 12.28 4.34 -19.97
N PHE A 51 13.16 3.54 -19.38
CA PHE A 51 14.59 3.58 -19.65
C PHE A 51 14.99 2.40 -20.54
N ILE A 52 15.70 2.70 -21.61
CA ILE A 52 16.23 1.72 -22.54
C ILE A 52 17.76 1.85 -22.49
N TYR A 53 18.40 0.91 -21.80
CA TYR A 53 19.86 0.87 -21.68
C TYR A 53 20.50 0.34 -22.96
N ARG A 54 21.62 0.94 -23.37
CA ARG A 54 22.36 0.48 -24.57
C ARG A 54 22.96 -0.90 -24.41
N THR A 55 23.32 -1.28 -23.19
CA THR A 55 23.86 -2.61 -22.88
C THR A 55 22.80 -3.71 -22.94
N HIS A 56 21.53 -3.38 -22.64
CA HIS A 56 20.43 -4.34 -22.60
C HIS A 56 19.16 -3.75 -23.25
N PRO A 57 19.18 -3.49 -24.56
CA PRO A 57 18.07 -2.81 -25.24
C PRO A 57 16.78 -3.63 -25.26
N GLN A 58 16.89 -4.94 -25.08
CA GLN A 58 15.75 -5.88 -25.03
C GLN A 58 15.01 -5.90 -23.69
N MET A 59 15.60 -5.27 -22.64
CA MET A 59 15.05 -5.26 -21.30
C MET A 59 14.84 -3.81 -20.81
N PRO A 60 13.83 -3.10 -21.33
CA PRO A 60 13.53 -1.76 -20.91
C PRO A 60 13.04 -1.75 -19.45
N THR A 61 13.59 -0.85 -18.64
CA THR A 61 13.16 -0.63 -17.25
C THR A 61 12.05 0.42 -17.23
N THR A 62 10.97 0.13 -16.51
CA THR A 62 9.86 1.08 -16.32
C THR A 62 9.98 1.76 -14.97
N GLU A 63 10.01 3.07 -14.95
CA GLU A 63 9.96 3.87 -13.73
C GLU A 63 8.52 4.31 -13.48
N VAL A 64 8.02 3.94 -12.31
CA VAL A 64 6.65 4.21 -11.89
C VAL A 64 6.57 5.60 -11.30
N ALA A 65 5.69 6.43 -11.84
CA ALA A 65 5.38 7.69 -11.19
C ALA A 65 4.36 7.46 -10.07
N LYS A 66 4.73 7.91 -8.87
CA LYS A 66 3.91 7.80 -7.68
C LYS A 66 3.48 9.18 -7.22
N ARG A 67 2.18 9.34 -6.96
CA ARG A 67 1.64 10.48 -6.24
C ARG A 67 1.11 10.02 -4.90
N VAL A 68 1.74 10.48 -3.84
CA VAL A 68 1.35 10.20 -2.46
C VAL A 68 0.34 11.25 -2.01
N SER A 69 -0.77 10.83 -1.45
CA SER A 69 -1.75 11.67 -0.78
C SER A 69 -2.04 11.12 0.61
N SER A 70 -2.59 11.95 1.50
CA SER A 70 -2.95 11.53 2.86
C SER A 70 -4.06 10.47 2.89
N ILE A 71 -4.83 10.33 1.81
CA ILE A 71 -5.98 9.43 1.74
C ILE A 71 -5.67 8.20 0.89
N GLU A 72 -4.94 8.36 -0.22
CA GLU A 72 -4.68 7.28 -1.18
C GLU A 72 -3.41 7.56 -1.99
N ASP A 73 -2.78 6.50 -2.42
CA ASP A 73 -1.62 6.53 -3.29
C ASP A 73 -2.03 6.20 -4.73
N LEU A 74 -1.66 7.07 -5.66
CA LEU A 74 -1.85 6.88 -7.09
C LEU A 74 -0.53 6.46 -7.74
N TYR A 75 -0.52 5.30 -8.36
CA TYR A 75 0.61 4.78 -9.13
C TYR A 75 0.27 4.83 -10.61
N VAL A 76 1.12 5.45 -11.40
CA VAL A 76 0.99 5.49 -12.85
C VAL A 76 2.21 4.83 -13.48
N ILE A 77 1.95 3.77 -14.23
CA ILE A 77 2.95 2.94 -14.89
C ILE A 77 2.77 3.11 -16.40
N MET A 78 3.83 3.47 -17.10
CA MET A 78 3.83 3.50 -18.56
C MET A 78 4.13 2.08 -19.09
N SER A 79 3.11 1.42 -19.68
CA SER A 79 3.26 0.09 -20.24
C SER A 79 3.97 0.13 -21.59
N THR A 80 3.47 0.93 -22.52
CA THR A 80 4.03 1.06 -23.87
C THR A 80 3.92 2.50 -24.35
N VAL A 81 4.90 2.92 -25.14
CA VAL A 81 4.87 4.18 -25.86
C VAL A 81 5.31 3.92 -27.30
N ASP A 82 4.55 4.42 -28.24
CA ASP A 82 4.90 4.42 -29.66
C ASP A 82 5.53 5.77 -30.03
N PRO A 83 6.81 5.79 -30.40
CA PRO A 83 7.50 7.04 -30.74
C PRO A 83 6.96 7.73 -31.98
N GLN A 84 6.35 6.99 -32.91
CA GLN A 84 5.85 7.53 -34.19
C GLN A 84 4.48 8.17 -34.01
N THR A 85 3.55 7.45 -33.39
CA THR A 85 2.17 7.93 -33.20
C THR A 85 2.02 8.76 -31.91
N LYS A 86 3.05 8.82 -31.06
CA LYS A 86 3.03 9.47 -29.73
C LYS A 86 1.93 8.93 -28.81
N ARG A 87 1.39 7.76 -29.12
CA ARG A 87 0.42 7.07 -28.28
C ARG A 87 1.14 6.35 -27.15
N ALA A 88 0.59 6.46 -25.95
CA ALA A 88 1.09 5.74 -24.79
C ALA A 88 -0.05 4.99 -24.10
N THR A 89 0.27 3.80 -23.59
CA THR A 89 -0.64 3.00 -22.78
C THR A 89 -0.18 3.08 -21.33
N PHE A 90 -1.10 3.43 -20.45
CA PHE A 90 -0.84 3.57 -19.03
C PHE A 90 -1.62 2.52 -18.23
N ARG A 91 -1.00 2.02 -17.19
CA ARG A 91 -1.66 1.26 -16.14
C ARG A 91 -1.69 2.14 -14.88
N VAL A 92 -2.90 2.45 -14.44
CA VAL A 92 -3.11 3.28 -13.25
C VAL A 92 -3.64 2.39 -12.13
N ILE A 93 -3.06 2.53 -10.94
CA ILE A 93 -3.43 1.77 -9.75
C ILE A 93 -3.64 2.76 -8.61
N VAL A 94 -4.84 2.75 -8.04
CA VAL A 94 -5.19 3.52 -6.86
C VAL A 94 -5.18 2.58 -5.65
N ARG A 95 -4.50 2.96 -4.58
CA ARG A 95 -4.40 2.18 -3.34
C ARG A 95 -4.92 2.99 -2.15
N PRO A 96 -6.20 2.83 -1.77
CA PRO A 96 -6.79 3.55 -0.64
C PRO A 96 -6.44 2.95 0.73
N LEU A 97 -5.78 1.77 0.76
CA LEU A 97 -5.60 0.98 1.98
C LEU A 97 -4.53 1.51 2.94
N VAL A 98 -3.67 2.44 2.51
CA VAL A 98 -2.58 2.97 3.36
C VAL A 98 -3.13 3.70 4.59
N VAL A 99 -4.27 4.39 4.44
CA VAL A 99 -4.93 5.11 5.55
C VAL A 99 -5.36 4.17 6.67
N TRP A 100 -5.83 2.97 6.33
CA TRP A 100 -6.29 2.00 7.33
C TRP A 100 -5.19 1.50 8.25
N ILE A 101 -3.94 1.48 7.76
CA ILE A 101 -2.76 1.12 8.58
C ILE A 101 -2.55 2.19 9.66
N TRP A 102 -2.66 3.47 9.30
CA TRP A 102 -2.53 4.57 10.26
C TRP A 102 -3.66 4.60 11.28
N ILE A 103 -4.90 4.40 10.84
CA ILE A 103 -6.06 4.30 11.73
C ILE A 103 -5.89 3.12 12.69
N GLY A 104 -5.52 1.94 12.18
CA GLY A 104 -5.25 0.77 13.00
C GLY A 104 -4.14 1.00 14.03
N GLY A 105 -3.06 1.66 13.63
CA GLY A 105 -1.97 2.05 14.54
C GLY A 105 -2.42 2.98 15.65
N LEU A 106 -3.24 3.99 15.33
CA LEU A 106 -3.82 4.90 16.33
C LEU A 106 -4.74 4.16 17.32
N VAL A 107 -5.59 3.27 16.83
CA VAL A 107 -6.47 2.45 17.67
C VAL A 107 -5.65 1.58 18.63
N LEU A 108 -4.56 0.95 18.14
CA LEU A 108 -3.66 0.17 18.99
C LEU A 108 -3.00 1.01 20.08
N ILE A 109 -2.50 2.20 19.75
CA ILE A 109 -1.90 3.12 20.70
C ILE A 109 -2.92 3.53 21.77
N LEU A 110 -4.12 3.93 21.36
CA LEU A 110 -5.19 4.29 22.29
C LEU A 110 -5.57 3.10 23.19
N GLY A 111 -5.70 1.90 22.63
CA GLY A 111 -5.98 0.68 23.39
C GLY A 111 -4.89 0.40 24.45
N ALA A 112 -3.63 0.57 24.08
CA ALA A 112 -2.51 0.41 25.00
C ALA A 112 -2.54 1.45 26.14
N PHE A 113 -2.82 2.70 25.84
CA PHE A 113 -2.97 3.76 26.86
C PHE A 113 -4.11 3.46 27.82
N ILE A 114 -5.26 3.02 27.31
CA ILE A 114 -6.41 2.62 28.14
C ILE A 114 -6.04 1.43 29.03
N ALA A 115 -5.40 0.40 28.47
CA ALA A 115 -4.99 -0.78 29.23
C ALA A 115 -3.93 -0.49 30.32
N MET A 116 -3.08 0.51 30.09
CA MET A 116 -2.06 0.94 31.06
C MET A 116 -2.61 1.89 32.14
N SER A 117 -3.78 2.49 31.91
CA SER A 117 -4.36 3.44 32.86
C SER A 117 -4.92 2.71 34.10
N PRO A 118 -4.44 3.01 35.30
CA PRO A 118 -4.90 2.34 36.53
C PRO A 118 -6.39 2.58 36.79
N SER A 119 -6.91 3.76 36.46
CA SER A 119 -8.31 4.13 36.67
C SER A 119 -9.29 3.28 35.84
N VAL A 120 -8.88 2.84 34.66
CA VAL A 120 -9.71 1.99 33.80
C VAL A 120 -9.77 0.54 34.31
N ARG A 121 -8.68 0.06 34.94
CA ARG A 121 -8.66 -1.24 35.58
C ARG A 121 -9.64 -1.32 36.75
N GLU A 122 -9.76 -0.26 37.52
CA GLU A 122 -10.73 -0.16 38.62
C GLU A 122 -12.17 -0.10 38.10
N LEU A 123 -12.43 0.63 37.01
CA LEU A 123 -13.77 0.73 36.39
C LEU A 123 -14.25 -0.57 35.73
N LEU A 124 -13.32 -1.34 35.14
CA LEU A 124 -13.67 -2.62 34.49
C LEU A 124 -13.82 -3.78 35.49
N GLY A 125 -13.51 -3.55 36.79
CA GLY A 125 -13.56 -4.55 37.85
C GLY A 125 -12.44 -5.58 37.71
N GLU A 126 -11.93 -6.01 38.84
CA GLU A 126 -10.84 -7.00 38.98
C GLU A 126 -11.18 -8.36 38.32
N SER A 127 -12.48 -8.62 38.12
CA SER A 127 -13.02 -9.84 37.48
C SER A 127 -12.68 -9.98 35.99
N ALA A 128 -12.46 -8.88 35.27
CA ALA A 128 -12.13 -8.93 33.84
C ALA A 128 -10.66 -9.34 33.57
N PHE A 129 -9.80 -9.23 34.60
CA PHE A 129 -8.37 -9.57 34.54
C PHE A 129 -7.98 -10.74 35.45
N ALA A 130 -8.95 -11.41 36.07
CA ALA A 130 -8.67 -12.60 36.84
C ALA A 130 -8.02 -13.66 35.93
N PRO A 131 -6.84 -14.21 36.28
CA PRO A 131 -6.28 -15.32 35.54
C PRO A 131 -7.31 -16.44 35.52
N MET A 132 -7.60 -16.98 34.36
CA MET A 132 -8.49 -18.15 34.25
C MET A 132 -7.96 -19.22 35.18
N PRO A 133 -8.78 -19.78 36.10
CA PRO A 133 -8.35 -20.89 36.92
C PRO A 133 -7.88 -22.00 35.99
N MET A 134 -6.61 -22.34 36.06
CA MET A 134 -6.09 -23.49 35.33
C MET A 134 -6.90 -24.70 35.82
N ARG A 135 -7.80 -25.15 34.99
CA ARG A 135 -8.55 -26.36 35.21
C ARG A 135 -7.54 -27.50 35.29
N ALA A 136 -7.26 -27.98 36.51
CA ALA A 136 -6.37 -29.11 36.70
C ALA A 136 -6.82 -30.23 35.76
N SER A 137 -5.96 -30.61 34.85
CA SER A 137 -6.25 -31.66 33.89
C SER A 137 -6.44 -32.98 34.70
N PRO A 138 -7.48 -33.78 34.36
CA PRO A 138 -7.74 -35.03 35.08
C PRO A 138 -6.62 -36.09 34.97
N VAL A 139 -5.57 -35.75 34.20
CA VAL A 139 -4.40 -36.64 34.01
C VAL A 139 -3.59 -36.85 35.30
N SER A 140 -3.68 -35.95 36.27
CA SER A 140 -2.96 -36.10 37.55
C SER A 140 -3.57 -37.21 38.47
N MET A 141 -4.77 -37.66 38.18
CA MET A 141 -5.42 -38.73 38.97
C MET A 141 -5.12 -40.15 38.48
N ILE A 142 -4.48 -40.31 37.34
CA ILE A 142 -4.24 -41.63 36.75
C ILE A 142 -2.95 -42.27 37.28
N TRP A 143 -1.99 -41.47 37.71
CA TRP A 143 -0.68 -41.94 38.19
C TRP A 143 -0.77 -42.81 39.49
N PRO A 144 -1.55 -42.48 40.51
CA PRO A 144 -1.65 -43.33 41.69
C PRO A 144 -2.37 -44.68 41.44
N LEU A 145 -3.26 -44.72 40.43
CA LEU A 145 -3.97 -45.97 40.06
C LEU A 145 -3.06 -46.95 39.31
N LEU A 146 -2.10 -46.46 38.53
CA LEU A 146 -1.11 -47.28 37.82
C LEU A 146 -0.07 -47.95 38.77
N LEU A 147 0.23 -47.30 39.89
CA LEU A 147 1.18 -47.85 40.89
C LEU A 147 0.56 -48.94 41.76
N LEU A 148 -0.77 -49.01 41.85
CA LEU A 148 -1.49 -50.06 42.57
C LEU A 148 -1.70 -51.35 41.77
N LEU A 149 -1.50 -51.32 40.45
CA LEU A 149 -1.68 -52.49 39.56
C LEU A 149 -0.34 -53.22 39.23
N CYS A 150 0.79 -52.69 39.69
CA CYS A 150 2.11 -53.30 39.48
C CYS A 150 2.78 -53.83 40.75
N GLY A 151 1.99 -54.04 41.83
CA GLY A 151 2.47 -54.65 43.08
C GLY A 151 1.87 -56.02 43.35
#